data_37346c1fde44bd833460c123c20d31e1
#
_entry.id   37346c1fde44bd833460c123c20d31e1
#
_cell.length_a   1.000
_cell.length_b   1.000
_cell.length_c   1.000
_cell.angle_alpha   90.00
_cell.angle_beta   90.00
_cell.angle_gamma   90.00
#
_symmetry.space_group_name_H-M   'P 1'
#
loop_
_entity.id
_entity.type
_entity.pdbx_description
1 polymer ?
#
loop_
_entity_poly.entity_id
_entity_poly.type
_entity_poly.pdbx_seq_one_letter_code
_entity_poly.pdbx_strand_id
1 'polypeptide(L)'
;NWDELMTSQMTLAVAAKLRDSEITHSHYAALKTKDAIVDKIRDRTGQRPNVDAKDPDLRINMHLARNQCTISLDLAGTGLHKRGYRRDPTSAPLKETLAAGLVALTGWDQTSPFVDPMCGSGSLPLEAAQLASNHAAGLLSPDFGFQRWPDFNAALWKNLLEEAETAKRELPANLIFGSDRDKRTVDLARRNAD
;
A
#
# COMPACT_ATOMS: atom_id res chain seq x y z
N ASN A 1 1.23 -19.94 -14.04
CA ASN A 1 0.40 -19.78 -15.26
C ASN A 1 -0.25 -18.40 -15.27
N TRP A 2 0.04 -17.57 -16.28
CA TRP A 2 -0.50 -16.21 -16.37
C TRP A 2 -2.01 -16.20 -16.69
N ASP A 3 -2.50 -17.16 -17.40
CA ASP A 3 -3.90 -17.37 -17.76
C ASP A 3 -4.81 -17.76 -16.58
N GLU A 4 -4.24 -18.15 -15.45
CA GLU A 4 -4.96 -18.34 -14.19
C GLU A 4 -5.12 -17.03 -13.42
N LEU A 5 -4.21 -16.07 -13.65
CA LEU A 5 -4.17 -14.79 -12.94
C LEU A 5 -4.92 -13.67 -13.66
N MET A 6 -5.04 -13.78 -15.00
CA MET A 6 -5.73 -12.76 -15.79
C MET A 6 -6.33 -13.32 -17.07
N THR A 7 -7.40 -12.72 -17.52
CA THR A 7 -8.03 -12.99 -18.82
C THR A 7 -7.45 -12.09 -19.91
N SER A 8 -7.69 -12.41 -21.17
CA SER A 8 -7.31 -11.56 -22.32
C SER A 8 -8.03 -10.21 -22.37
N GLN A 9 -9.12 -10.03 -21.62
CA GLN A 9 -9.87 -8.79 -21.55
C GLN A 9 -9.32 -7.83 -20.49
N MET A 10 -8.52 -8.33 -19.55
CA MET A 10 -7.91 -7.53 -18.50
C MET A 10 -6.70 -6.78 -19.04
N THR A 11 -6.36 -5.71 -18.32
CA THR A 11 -5.18 -4.88 -18.60
C THR A 11 -4.05 -5.18 -17.63
N LEU A 12 -2.81 -4.99 -18.07
CA LEU A 12 -1.65 -5.15 -17.20
C LEU A 12 -0.66 -3.99 -17.34
N ALA A 13 0.15 -3.82 -16.30
CA ALA A 13 1.35 -2.99 -16.34
C ALA A 13 2.51 -3.68 -15.64
N VAL A 14 3.72 -3.45 -16.14
CA VAL A 14 4.96 -3.96 -15.53
C VAL A 14 5.84 -2.78 -15.15
N ALA A 15 6.23 -2.71 -13.89
CA ALA A 15 7.26 -1.81 -13.40
C ALA A 15 8.54 -2.61 -13.12
N ALA A 16 9.71 -2.06 -13.48
CA ALA A 16 10.99 -2.73 -13.23
C ALA A 16 11.92 -1.85 -12.39
N LYS A 17 12.57 -2.47 -11.41
CA LYS A 17 13.68 -1.89 -10.63
C LYS A 17 14.90 -2.75 -10.84
N LEU A 18 16.03 -2.10 -11.19
CA LEU A 18 17.30 -2.76 -11.47
C LEU A 18 18.36 -2.30 -10.47
N ARG A 19 19.22 -3.23 -10.05
CA ARG A 19 20.36 -2.94 -9.20
C ARG A 19 21.50 -3.91 -9.49
N ASP A 20 22.70 -3.39 -9.72
CA ASP A 20 23.96 -4.17 -9.86
C ASP A 20 23.78 -5.38 -10.82
N SER A 21 23.26 -5.15 -12.02
CA SER A 21 22.93 -6.19 -12.98
C SER A 21 23.38 -5.81 -14.40
N GLU A 22 23.56 -6.79 -15.27
CA GLU A 22 23.97 -6.58 -16.66
C GLU A 22 22.94 -5.77 -17.46
N ILE A 23 21.66 -5.99 -17.22
CA ILE A 23 20.58 -5.14 -17.77
C ILE A 23 20.52 -3.87 -16.93
N THR A 24 20.82 -2.73 -17.55
CA THR A 24 20.88 -1.42 -16.87
C THR A 24 19.68 -0.51 -17.18
N HIS A 25 18.87 -0.86 -18.18
CA HIS A 25 17.76 -0.02 -18.63
C HIS A 25 16.41 -0.58 -18.13
N SER A 26 15.86 0.03 -17.08
CA SER A 26 14.64 -0.45 -16.41
C SER A 26 13.40 -0.49 -17.31
N HIS A 27 13.23 0.53 -18.16
CA HIS A 27 12.10 0.55 -19.10
C HIS A 27 12.17 -0.59 -20.11
N TYR A 28 13.36 -0.90 -20.62
CA TYR A 28 13.56 -2.05 -21.51
C TYR A 28 13.21 -3.37 -20.81
N ALA A 29 13.69 -3.55 -19.57
CA ALA A 29 13.40 -4.74 -18.78
C ALA A 29 11.88 -4.90 -18.53
N ALA A 30 11.18 -3.80 -18.20
CA ALA A 30 9.74 -3.80 -18.04
C ALA A 30 9.00 -4.19 -19.32
N LEU A 31 9.40 -3.63 -20.48
CA LEU A 31 8.80 -3.97 -21.77
C LEU A 31 9.03 -5.44 -22.14
N LYS A 32 10.23 -5.95 -21.95
CA LYS A 32 10.53 -7.38 -22.24
C LYS A 32 9.74 -8.32 -21.36
N THR A 33 9.62 -8.00 -20.07
CA THR A 33 8.79 -8.80 -19.14
C THR A 33 7.32 -8.74 -19.55
N LYS A 34 6.81 -7.56 -19.86
CA LYS A 34 5.43 -7.37 -20.35
C LYS A 34 5.21 -8.18 -21.64
N ASP A 35 6.10 -8.09 -22.64
CA ASP A 35 5.96 -8.81 -23.89
C ASP A 35 5.95 -10.33 -23.67
N ALA A 36 6.83 -10.86 -22.82
CA ALA A 36 6.85 -12.29 -22.49
C ALA A 36 5.52 -12.76 -21.86
N ILE A 37 4.88 -11.93 -21.03
CA ILE A 37 3.60 -12.26 -20.40
C ILE A 37 2.47 -12.24 -21.44
N VAL A 38 2.34 -11.14 -22.19
CA VAL A 38 1.22 -10.98 -23.13
C VAL A 38 1.32 -11.95 -24.30
N ASP A 39 2.53 -12.26 -24.77
CA ASP A 39 2.75 -13.24 -25.83
C ASP A 39 2.41 -14.66 -25.35
N LYS A 40 2.75 -15.00 -24.10
CA LYS A 40 2.37 -16.29 -23.49
C LYS A 40 0.84 -16.45 -23.39
N ILE A 41 0.12 -15.39 -23.01
CA ILE A 41 -1.34 -15.42 -22.97
C ILE A 41 -1.93 -15.51 -24.37
N ARG A 42 -1.41 -14.71 -25.33
CA ARG A 42 -1.85 -14.76 -26.73
C ARG A 42 -1.66 -16.18 -27.31
N ASP A 43 -0.53 -16.81 -27.08
CA ASP A 43 -0.21 -18.13 -27.64
C ASP A 43 -1.15 -19.23 -27.09
N ARG A 44 -1.71 -19.04 -25.90
CA ARG A 44 -2.66 -19.97 -25.28
C ARG A 44 -4.12 -19.66 -25.59
N THR A 45 -4.48 -18.37 -25.66
CA THR A 45 -5.88 -17.93 -25.78
C THR A 45 -6.24 -17.41 -27.18
N GLY A 46 -5.25 -17.18 -28.04
CA GLY A 46 -5.44 -16.52 -29.33
C GLY A 46 -5.61 -15.00 -29.24
N GLN A 47 -5.68 -14.43 -28.05
CA GLN A 47 -5.91 -13.00 -27.81
C GLN A 47 -4.82 -12.37 -26.97
N ARG A 48 -4.42 -11.16 -27.32
CA ARG A 48 -3.39 -10.41 -26.62
C ARG A 48 -4.03 -9.42 -25.63
N PRO A 49 -3.71 -9.49 -24.33
CA PRO A 49 -4.18 -8.52 -23.34
C PRO A 49 -3.68 -7.11 -23.65
N ASN A 50 -4.47 -6.10 -23.27
CA ASN A 50 -4.10 -4.70 -23.38
C ASN A 50 -3.20 -4.25 -22.21
N VAL A 51 -2.56 -3.09 -22.38
CA VAL A 51 -1.71 -2.46 -21.38
C VAL A 51 -2.36 -1.17 -20.93
N ASP A 52 -2.49 -1.00 -19.61
CA ASP A 52 -2.83 0.28 -18.99
C ASP A 52 -1.75 0.62 -17.95
N ALA A 53 -0.96 1.65 -18.23
CA ALA A 53 0.13 2.05 -17.34
C ALA A 53 -0.35 2.79 -16.08
N LYS A 54 -1.57 3.36 -16.10
CA LYS A 54 -2.11 4.18 -15.03
C LYS A 54 -2.93 3.37 -14.04
N ASP A 55 -3.91 2.63 -14.57
CA ASP A 55 -4.86 1.86 -13.75
C ASP A 55 -5.06 0.44 -14.30
N PRO A 56 -4.02 -0.41 -14.29
CA PRO A 56 -4.11 -1.79 -14.77
C PRO A 56 -4.88 -2.67 -13.80
N ASP A 57 -5.55 -3.69 -14.33
CA ASP A 57 -6.17 -4.74 -13.53
C ASP A 57 -5.12 -5.62 -12.83
N LEU A 58 -3.99 -5.86 -13.50
CA LEU A 58 -2.86 -6.60 -12.96
C LEU A 58 -1.59 -5.77 -12.99
N ARG A 59 -1.11 -5.38 -11.85
CA ARG A 59 0.17 -4.68 -11.69
C ARG A 59 1.28 -5.65 -11.30
N ILE A 60 2.35 -5.66 -12.08
CA ILE A 60 3.48 -6.56 -11.91
C ILE A 60 4.73 -5.75 -11.60
N ASN A 61 5.46 -6.14 -10.57
CA ASN A 61 6.74 -5.57 -10.21
C ASN A 61 7.85 -6.57 -10.53
N MET A 62 8.80 -6.16 -11.39
CA MET A 62 10.04 -6.87 -11.66
C MET A 62 11.17 -6.23 -10.87
N HIS A 63 11.85 -7.01 -10.07
CA HIS A 63 13.08 -6.60 -9.38
C HIS A 63 14.24 -7.46 -9.87
N LEU A 64 15.22 -6.82 -10.51
CA LEU A 64 16.44 -7.47 -10.98
C LEU A 64 17.63 -6.94 -10.17
N ALA A 65 18.20 -7.77 -9.34
CA ALA A 65 19.38 -7.43 -8.54
C ALA A 65 20.43 -8.51 -8.66
N ARG A 66 21.68 -8.11 -8.96
CA ARG A 66 22.80 -9.04 -9.13
C ARG A 66 22.49 -10.19 -10.10
N ASN A 67 21.84 -9.85 -11.22
CA ASN A 67 21.35 -10.78 -12.25
C ASN A 67 20.31 -11.81 -11.79
N GLN A 68 19.73 -11.61 -10.58
CA GLN A 68 18.59 -12.40 -10.09
C GLN A 68 17.30 -11.63 -10.28
N CYS A 69 16.34 -12.23 -11.00
CA CYS A 69 15.06 -11.63 -11.30
C CYS A 69 13.96 -12.16 -10.37
N THR A 70 13.26 -11.24 -9.69
CA THR A 70 12.06 -11.54 -8.91
C THR A 70 10.87 -10.86 -9.58
N ILE A 71 9.82 -11.62 -9.85
CA ILE A 71 8.54 -11.12 -10.35
C ILE A 71 7.52 -11.20 -9.22
N SER A 72 6.88 -10.09 -8.92
CA SER A 72 5.87 -9.98 -7.86
C SER A 72 4.59 -9.38 -8.40
N LEU A 73 3.45 -9.85 -7.92
CA LEU A 73 2.14 -9.25 -8.15
C LEU A 73 1.88 -8.16 -7.10
N ASP A 74 1.39 -7.02 -7.53
CA ASP A 74 0.99 -5.94 -6.65
C ASP A 74 -0.49 -6.13 -6.26
N LEU A 75 -0.71 -6.64 -5.06
CA LEU A 75 -2.05 -6.88 -4.52
C LEU A 75 -2.76 -5.57 -4.16
N ALA A 76 -2.01 -4.55 -3.79
CA ALA A 76 -2.58 -3.30 -3.29
C ALA A 76 -3.04 -2.37 -4.42
N GLY A 77 -2.30 -2.33 -5.55
CA GLY A 77 -2.56 -1.39 -6.65
C GLY A 77 -2.13 0.05 -6.34
N THR A 78 -2.22 0.48 -5.10
CA THR A 78 -1.78 1.80 -4.61
C THR A 78 -0.77 1.64 -3.47
N GLY A 79 0.00 2.70 -3.20
CA GLY A 79 0.98 2.63 -2.11
C GLY A 79 0.29 2.54 -0.74
N LEU A 80 0.61 1.51 0.05
CA LEU A 80 0.05 1.27 1.40
C LEU A 80 0.29 2.40 2.41
N HIS A 81 1.18 3.34 2.11
CA HIS A 81 1.34 4.56 2.90
C HIS A 81 0.17 5.54 2.73
N LYS A 82 -0.63 5.40 1.69
CA LYS A 82 -1.83 6.23 1.47
C LYS A 82 -2.99 5.66 2.30
N ARG A 83 -2.97 5.91 3.62
CA ARG A 83 -3.98 5.40 4.55
C ARG A 83 -5.37 6.01 4.38
N GLY A 84 -5.45 7.21 3.79
CA GLY A 84 -6.71 7.95 3.64
C GLY A 84 -6.94 9.06 4.67
N TYR A 85 -6.32 9.02 5.83
CA TYR A 85 -6.50 10.06 6.86
C TYR A 85 -5.81 11.39 6.54
N ARG A 86 -4.76 11.39 5.71
CA ARG A 86 -4.05 12.62 5.35
C ARG A 86 -4.83 13.41 4.32
N ARG A 87 -5.48 14.48 4.76
CA ARG A 87 -6.32 15.35 3.89
C ARG A 87 -5.53 16.40 3.14
N ASP A 88 -4.52 16.98 3.80
CA ASP A 88 -3.70 18.06 3.22
C ASP A 88 -2.25 17.65 3.04
N PRO A 89 -1.62 17.96 1.88
CA PRO A 89 -0.21 17.71 1.66
C PRO A 89 0.66 18.64 2.52
N THR A 90 1.64 18.07 3.19
CA THR A 90 2.71 18.82 3.88
C THR A 90 4.02 18.71 3.08
N SER A 91 4.96 19.63 3.29
CA SER A 91 6.24 19.71 2.56
C SER A 91 7.17 18.59 2.90
N ALA A 92 7.03 17.50 3.29
CA ALA A 92 7.87 16.31 3.57
C ALA A 92 7.33 15.47 4.75
N PRO A 93 6.14 14.93 4.64
CA PRO A 93 5.59 14.14 5.72
C PRO A 93 6.33 12.81 5.83
N LEU A 94 6.46 12.31 7.07
CA LEU A 94 6.84 10.92 7.29
C LEU A 94 5.79 10.01 6.65
N LYS A 95 6.24 9.01 5.86
CA LYS A 95 5.30 8.03 5.28
C LYS A 95 4.64 7.22 6.38
N GLU A 96 3.35 7.00 6.26
CA GLU A 96 2.52 6.31 7.23
C GLU A 96 3.04 4.90 7.53
N THR A 97 3.41 4.13 6.50
CA THR A 97 4.01 2.79 6.68
C THR A 97 5.34 2.82 7.44
N LEU A 98 6.14 3.89 7.27
CA LEU A 98 7.37 4.07 8.02
C LEU A 98 7.06 4.46 9.47
N ALA A 99 6.08 5.36 9.68
CA ALA A 99 5.64 5.74 11.02
C ALA A 99 5.11 4.52 11.80
N ALA A 100 4.26 3.70 11.19
CA ALA A 100 3.77 2.44 11.80
C ALA A 100 4.93 1.52 12.19
N GLY A 101 5.91 1.34 11.29
CA GLY A 101 7.10 0.54 11.58
C GLY A 101 7.95 1.08 12.72
N LEU A 102 8.12 2.42 12.80
CA LEU A 102 8.83 3.06 13.90
C LEU A 102 8.09 2.88 15.24
N VAL A 103 6.77 3.08 15.27
CA VAL A 103 5.96 2.83 16.48
C VAL A 103 6.11 1.38 16.93
N ALA A 104 6.01 0.42 16.02
CA ALA A 104 6.17 -1.00 16.36
C ALA A 104 7.58 -1.32 16.92
N LEU A 105 8.63 -0.70 16.38
CA LEU A 105 10.02 -0.89 16.83
C LEU A 105 10.30 -0.31 18.21
N THR A 106 9.47 0.64 18.72
CA THR A 106 9.63 1.15 20.09
C THR A 106 9.32 0.12 21.16
N GLY A 107 8.60 -0.96 20.80
CA GLY A 107 8.09 -1.93 21.78
C GLY A 107 7.03 -1.33 22.71
N TRP A 108 6.36 -0.23 22.30
CA TRP A 108 5.31 0.42 23.10
C TRP A 108 4.16 -0.56 23.41
N ASP A 109 3.77 -0.59 24.68
CA ASP A 109 2.78 -1.54 25.22
C ASP A 109 1.31 -1.20 24.89
N GLN A 110 1.06 -0.09 24.19
CA GLN A 110 -0.25 0.41 23.79
C GLN A 110 -1.17 0.79 25.00
N THR A 111 -0.62 0.82 26.20
CA THR A 111 -1.34 1.15 27.45
C THR A 111 -0.75 2.32 28.20
N SER A 112 0.56 2.52 28.13
CA SER A 112 1.24 3.70 28.64
C SER A 112 1.09 4.88 27.67
N PRO A 113 1.13 6.14 28.17
CA PRO A 113 1.04 7.30 27.29
C PRO A 113 2.10 7.34 26.20
N PHE A 114 1.68 7.52 24.94
CA PHE A 114 2.56 7.76 23.79
C PHE A 114 2.67 9.26 23.56
N VAL A 115 3.89 9.79 23.56
CA VAL A 115 4.13 11.23 23.42
C VAL A 115 5.09 11.50 22.26
N ASP A 116 4.67 12.32 21.31
CA ASP A 116 5.52 12.83 20.22
C ASP A 116 5.65 14.36 20.36
N PRO A 117 6.80 14.86 20.85
CA PRO A 117 7.00 16.29 21.08
C PRO A 117 7.29 17.09 19.80
N MET A 118 7.44 16.45 18.64
CA MET A 118 7.70 17.06 17.34
C MET A 118 6.83 16.42 16.26
N CYS A 119 5.52 16.30 16.53
CA CYS A 119 4.60 15.45 15.79
C CYS A 119 4.35 15.89 14.33
N GLY A 120 4.69 17.12 13.96
CA GLY A 120 4.38 17.66 12.66
C GLY A 120 2.88 17.54 12.35
N SER A 121 2.53 16.94 11.22
CA SER A 121 1.14 16.65 10.82
C SER A 121 0.53 15.39 11.45
N GLY A 122 1.17 14.83 12.47
CA GLY A 122 0.62 13.77 13.31
C GLY A 122 0.90 12.32 12.83
N SER A 123 1.87 12.08 11.93
CA SER A 123 2.06 10.72 11.38
C SER A 123 2.34 9.66 12.45
N LEU A 124 3.24 9.89 13.40
CA LEU A 124 3.54 8.94 14.48
C LEU A 124 2.36 8.80 15.47
N PRO A 125 1.77 9.90 15.99
CA PRO A 125 0.60 9.79 16.87
C PRO A 125 -0.59 9.06 16.24
N LEU A 126 -0.87 9.32 14.96
CA LEU A 126 -2.00 8.69 14.26
C LEU A 126 -1.78 7.18 14.03
N GLU A 127 -0.57 6.77 13.64
CA GLU A 127 -0.26 5.34 13.51
C GLU A 127 -0.24 4.65 14.89
N ALA A 128 0.20 5.33 15.97
CA ALA A 128 0.09 4.82 17.32
C ALA A 128 -1.38 4.65 17.74
N ALA A 129 -2.24 5.62 17.42
CA ALA A 129 -3.67 5.56 17.69
C ALA A 129 -4.34 4.41 16.94
N GLN A 130 -4.03 4.22 15.65
CA GLN A 130 -4.55 3.08 14.88
C GLN A 130 -4.10 1.74 15.46
N LEU A 131 -2.85 1.63 15.90
CA LEU A 131 -2.33 0.41 16.53
C LEU A 131 -3.06 0.12 17.86
N ALA A 132 -3.19 1.11 18.75
CA ALA A 132 -3.83 0.94 20.05
C ALA A 132 -5.34 0.66 19.94
N SER A 133 -6.01 1.28 18.98
CA SER A 133 -7.44 1.02 18.71
C SER A 133 -7.69 -0.23 17.87
N ASN A 134 -6.64 -0.98 17.50
CA ASN A 134 -6.74 -2.12 16.58
C ASN A 134 -7.45 -1.76 15.26
N HIS A 135 -7.26 -0.55 14.77
CA HIS A 135 -7.85 -0.08 13.53
C HIS A 135 -7.03 -0.60 12.35
N ALA A 136 -7.58 -1.51 11.59
CA ALA A 136 -6.90 -2.03 10.41
C ALA A 136 -6.71 -0.94 9.36
N ALA A 137 -5.46 -0.69 9.00
CA ALA A 137 -5.07 0.40 8.10
C ALA A 137 -5.74 0.35 6.71
N GLY A 138 -6.16 -0.83 6.27
CA GLY A 138 -6.85 -1.05 5.01
C GLY A 138 -8.30 -0.58 4.98
N LEU A 139 -8.94 -0.35 6.13
CA LEU A 139 -10.34 0.08 6.20
C LEU A 139 -10.59 1.48 5.63
N LEU A 140 -9.56 2.33 5.63
CA LEU A 140 -9.63 3.66 5.04
C LEU A 140 -9.29 3.70 3.54
N SER A 141 -8.87 2.56 2.97
CA SER A 141 -8.53 2.44 1.55
C SER A 141 -9.70 1.80 0.81
N PRO A 142 -10.35 2.51 -0.13
CA PRO A 142 -11.57 2.02 -0.75
C PRO A 142 -11.34 0.83 -1.69
N ASP A 143 -10.18 0.78 -2.37
CA ASP A 143 -9.92 -0.18 -3.43
C ASP A 143 -8.53 -0.80 -3.33
N PHE A 144 -8.47 -2.12 -3.50
CA PHE A 144 -7.25 -2.89 -3.67
C PHE A 144 -7.20 -3.52 -5.05
N GLY A 145 -6.00 -3.62 -5.63
CA GLY A 145 -5.81 -4.18 -6.98
C GLY A 145 -6.34 -5.61 -7.13
N PHE A 146 -6.18 -6.44 -6.10
CA PHE A 146 -6.64 -7.84 -6.13
C PHE A 146 -8.17 -7.99 -6.27
N GLN A 147 -8.96 -6.96 -5.97
CA GLN A 147 -10.43 -7.01 -6.12
C GLN A 147 -10.88 -7.12 -7.58
N ARG A 148 -9.99 -6.83 -8.53
CA ARG A 148 -10.25 -6.95 -9.98
C ARG A 148 -9.86 -8.33 -10.53
N TRP A 149 -9.28 -9.19 -9.71
CA TRP A 149 -8.78 -10.47 -10.19
C TRP A 149 -9.87 -11.54 -10.32
N PRO A 150 -9.73 -12.51 -11.24
CA PRO A 150 -10.79 -13.47 -11.52
C PRO A 150 -11.18 -14.36 -10.34
N ASP A 151 -10.26 -14.60 -9.41
CA ASP A 151 -10.45 -15.41 -8.20
C ASP A 151 -10.88 -14.60 -6.98
N PHE A 152 -11.19 -13.31 -7.15
CA PHE A 152 -11.65 -12.47 -6.05
C PHE A 152 -12.97 -12.95 -5.46
N ASN A 153 -12.97 -13.22 -4.15
CA ASN A 153 -14.15 -13.62 -3.40
C ASN A 153 -14.73 -12.44 -2.63
N ALA A 154 -15.73 -11.79 -3.21
CA ALA A 154 -16.35 -10.61 -2.62
C ALA A 154 -17.06 -10.90 -1.27
N ALA A 155 -17.61 -12.11 -1.08
CA ALA A 155 -18.24 -12.48 0.18
C ALA A 155 -17.20 -12.65 1.30
N LEU A 156 -16.09 -13.32 1.02
CA LEU A 156 -14.97 -13.43 1.95
C LEU A 156 -14.40 -12.06 2.30
N TRP A 157 -14.20 -11.22 1.30
CA TRP A 157 -13.69 -9.85 1.51
C TRP A 157 -14.61 -9.04 2.42
N LYS A 158 -15.92 -9.07 2.17
CA LYS A 158 -16.91 -8.41 3.02
C LYS A 158 -16.83 -8.89 4.47
N ASN A 159 -16.76 -10.20 4.69
CA ASN A 159 -16.63 -10.76 6.04
C ASN A 159 -15.35 -10.27 6.74
N LEU A 160 -14.21 -10.23 6.02
CA LEU A 160 -12.94 -9.73 6.59
C LEU A 160 -13.02 -8.23 6.96
N LEU A 161 -13.72 -7.42 6.16
CA LEU A 161 -13.97 -6.02 6.52
C LEU A 161 -14.86 -5.88 7.76
N GLU A 162 -15.92 -6.69 7.86
CA GLU A 162 -16.82 -6.71 9.03
C GLU A 162 -16.07 -7.19 10.29
N GLU A 163 -15.23 -8.20 10.18
CA GLU A 163 -14.35 -8.65 11.28
C GLU A 163 -13.40 -7.53 11.71
N ALA A 164 -12.76 -6.85 10.76
CA ALA A 164 -11.84 -5.76 11.05
C ALA A 164 -12.54 -4.56 11.71
N GLU A 165 -13.76 -4.22 11.28
CA GLU A 165 -14.59 -3.18 11.92
C GLU A 165 -14.98 -3.58 13.35
N THR A 166 -15.39 -4.83 13.55
CA THR A 166 -15.81 -5.34 14.87
C THR A 166 -14.63 -5.46 15.85
N ALA A 167 -13.43 -5.71 15.33
CA ALA A 167 -12.22 -5.83 16.12
C ALA A 167 -11.65 -4.49 16.62
N LYS A 168 -12.16 -3.37 16.14
CA LYS A 168 -11.78 -2.03 16.63
C LYS A 168 -12.06 -1.90 18.12
N ARG A 169 -11.19 -1.18 18.79
CA ARG A 169 -11.29 -0.85 20.22
C ARG A 169 -11.43 0.64 20.39
N GLU A 170 -12.12 1.03 21.43
CA GLU A 170 -12.15 2.42 21.84
C GLU A 170 -10.75 2.86 22.30
N LEU A 171 -10.29 3.99 21.78
CA LEU A 171 -9.00 4.55 22.17
C LEU A 171 -9.13 5.19 23.56
N PRO A 172 -8.34 4.78 24.59
CA PRO A 172 -8.39 5.39 25.89
C PRO A 172 -8.10 6.89 25.83
N ALA A 173 -8.87 7.67 26.59
CA ALA A 173 -8.59 9.10 26.73
C ALA A 173 -7.17 9.32 27.30
N ASN A 174 -6.50 10.34 26.82
CA ASN A 174 -5.14 10.68 27.28
C ASN A 174 -4.08 9.60 27.05
N LEU A 175 -4.24 8.75 26.03
CA LEU A 175 -3.23 7.77 25.66
C LEU A 175 -2.22 8.32 24.65
N ILE A 176 -2.67 9.14 23.70
CA ILE A 176 -1.83 9.65 22.61
C ILE A 176 -1.71 11.17 22.68
N PHE A 177 -0.48 11.64 22.68
CA PHE A 177 -0.17 13.08 22.73
C PHE A 177 0.78 13.44 21.58
N GLY A 178 0.47 14.54 20.89
CA GLY A 178 1.34 15.15 19.91
C GLY A 178 1.49 16.65 20.18
N SER A 179 2.70 17.16 20.07
CA SER A 179 2.97 18.59 20.08
C SER A 179 3.96 18.98 19.01
N ASP A 180 3.91 20.22 18.57
CA ASP A 180 4.90 20.80 17.64
C ASP A 180 4.99 22.30 17.90
N ARG A 181 6.16 22.90 17.61
CA ARG A 181 6.36 24.34 17.72
C ARG A 181 5.55 25.13 16.68
N ASP A 182 5.27 24.53 15.52
CA ASP A 182 4.47 25.14 14.45
C ASP A 182 2.98 24.80 14.66
N LYS A 183 2.22 25.82 15.09
CA LYS A 183 0.78 25.71 15.29
C LYS A 183 0.05 25.20 14.04
N ARG A 184 0.50 25.57 12.82
CA ARG A 184 -0.14 25.14 11.58
C ARG A 184 -0.05 23.63 11.39
N THR A 185 1.09 23.02 11.74
CA THR A 185 1.24 21.56 11.65
C THR A 185 0.42 20.84 12.70
N VAL A 186 0.26 21.41 13.90
CA VAL A 186 -0.64 20.86 14.93
C VAL A 186 -2.10 20.92 14.48
N ASP A 187 -2.53 22.03 13.86
CA ASP A 187 -3.89 22.13 13.31
C ASP A 187 -4.11 21.13 12.16
N LEU A 188 -3.08 20.83 11.35
CA LEU A 188 -3.13 19.73 10.38
C LEU A 188 -3.24 18.38 11.06
N ALA A 189 -2.46 18.13 12.11
CA ALA A 189 -2.50 16.87 12.85
C ALA A 189 -3.91 16.60 13.42
N ARG A 190 -4.57 17.63 13.97
CA ARG A 190 -5.95 17.53 14.44
C ARG A 190 -6.92 17.17 13.33
N ARG A 191 -6.87 17.87 12.17
CA ARG A 191 -7.73 17.55 11.02
C ARG A 191 -7.48 16.15 10.43
N ASN A 192 -6.28 15.62 10.57
CA ASN A 192 -5.97 14.26 10.15
C ASN A 192 -6.44 13.21 11.16
N ALA A 193 -6.73 13.62 12.41
CA ALA A 193 -7.25 12.75 13.46
C ALA A 193 -8.78 12.60 13.43
N ASP A 194 -9.49 13.60 12.83
CA ASP A 194 -10.94 13.62 12.62
C ASP A 194 -11.36 12.81 11.36
#